data_42c9550f1adef1e7173b616049bf19c0
#
_entry.id   42c9550f1adef1e7173b616049bf19c0
#
_cell.length_a   1.000
_cell.length_b   1.000
_cell.length_c   1.000
_cell.angle_alpha   90.00
_cell.angle_beta   90.00
_cell.angle_gamma   90.00
#
_symmetry.space_group_name_H-M   'P 1'
#
loop_
_entity.id
_entity.type
_entity.pdbx_description
1 polymer ?
#
loop_
_entity_poly.entity_id
_entity_poly.type
_entity_poly.pdbx_seq_one_letter_code
_entity_poly.pdbx_strand_id
1 'polypeptide(L)'
;MKSKVLLMLVSALLFLPGWTGAVSEKDFEVQTTQDLLNLCTASPGDPLYQQALSFCHGYLVGAYKYYEAAHSGPNSPKLVCFSNPPPSRSNSIAMFIEWVKARPQFWNEPPVETEFRFLMEKWPCNP
;
A
#
# COMPACT_ATOMS: atom_id res chain seq x y z
N MET A 1 -11.20 56.49 36.53
CA MET A 1 -10.60 55.17 36.66
C MET A 1 -10.75 54.45 35.35
N LYS A 2 -9.66 54.30 34.61
CA LYS A 2 -9.70 53.66 33.27
C LYS A 2 -9.28 52.21 33.43
N SER A 3 -10.26 51.29 33.38
CA SER A 3 -10.01 49.85 33.38
C SER A 3 -9.53 49.43 32.00
N LYS A 4 -8.27 49.05 31.87
CA LYS A 4 -7.72 48.44 30.66
C LYS A 4 -8.06 46.96 30.66
N VAL A 5 -9.06 46.60 29.89
CA VAL A 5 -9.34 45.19 29.61
C VAL A 5 -8.30 44.70 28.60
N LEU A 6 -7.36 43.91 29.10
CA LEU A 6 -6.34 43.26 28.29
C LEU A 6 -6.97 42.04 27.62
N LEU A 7 -7.28 42.17 26.34
CA LEU A 7 -7.75 41.02 25.51
C LEU A 7 -6.56 40.08 25.28
N MET A 8 -6.51 38.99 26.03
CA MET A 8 -5.64 37.86 25.70
C MET A 8 -6.23 37.10 24.52
N LEU A 9 -5.67 37.34 23.34
CA LEU A 9 -5.87 36.48 22.17
C LEU A 9 -5.14 35.16 22.43
N VAL A 10 -5.88 34.16 22.88
CA VAL A 10 -5.40 32.77 22.92
C VAL A 10 -5.45 32.27 21.49
N SER A 11 -4.31 32.32 20.80
CA SER A 11 -4.13 31.61 19.52
C SER A 11 -4.16 30.12 19.79
N ALA A 12 -5.33 29.50 19.65
CA ALA A 12 -5.45 28.05 19.59
C ALA A 12 -4.78 27.57 18.28
N LEU A 13 -3.50 27.20 18.36
CA LEU A 13 -2.88 26.40 17.32
C LEU A 13 -3.64 25.09 17.24
N LEU A 14 -4.50 24.98 16.23
CA LEU A 14 -5.07 23.70 15.82
C LEU A 14 -3.92 22.83 15.30
N PHE A 15 -3.31 22.05 16.18
CA PHE A 15 -2.53 20.89 15.77
C PHE A 15 -3.50 19.90 15.12
N LEU A 16 -3.63 20.01 13.79
CA LEU A 16 -4.16 18.91 13.01
C LEU A 16 -3.17 17.76 13.20
N PRO A 17 -3.59 16.62 13.77
CA PRO A 17 -2.74 15.44 13.74
C PRO A 17 -2.54 15.09 12.28
N GLY A 18 -1.33 15.38 11.76
CA GLY A 18 -0.92 14.84 10.47
C GLY A 18 -1.05 13.33 10.57
N TRP A 19 -1.77 12.74 9.64
CA TRP A 19 -1.90 11.30 9.49
C TRP A 19 -0.56 10.71 9.01
N THR A 20 0.46 10.82 9.83
CA THR A 20 1.63 9.95 9.75
C THR A 20 1.30 8.74 10.60
N GLY A 21 0.49 7.85 10.07
CA GLY A 21 0.21 6.58 10.72
C GLY A 21 1.54 5.84 10.86
N ALA A 22 2.07 5.78 12.09
CA ALA A 22 3.18 4.90 12.40
C ALA A 22 2.73 3.45 12.12
N VAL A 23 3.65 2.64 11.59
CA VAL A 23 3.42 1.21 11.41
C VAL A 23 3.14 0.56 12.76
N SER A 24 2.08 -0.22 12.84
CA SER A 24 1.72 -1.00 14.03
C SER A 24 1.95 -2.50 13.80
N GLU A 25 2.14 -3.26 14.88
CA GLU A 25 2.24 -4.72 14.78
C GLU A 25 1.01 -5.36 14.12
N LYS A 26 -0.16 -4.75 14.30
CA LYS A 26 -1.40 -5.21 13.67
C LYS A 26 -1.35 -5.14 12.14
N ASP A 27 -0.64 -4.18 11.55
CA ASP A 27 -0.52 -4.06 10.10
C ASP A 27 0.12 -5.32 9.48
N PHE A 28 0.96 -6.04 10.24
CA PHE A 28 1.59 -7.29 9.78
C PHE A 28 0.63 -8.49 9.73
N GLU A 29 -0.58 -8.39 10.27
CA GLU A 29 -1.62 -9.41 10.07
C GLU A 29 -2.18 -9.37 8.64
N VAL A 30 -2.05 -8.22 7.96
CA VAL A 30 -2.41 -7.98 6.55
C VAL A 30 -3.80 -8.51 6.21
N GLN A 31 -4.78 -8.15 7.04
CA GLN A 31 -6.18 -8.53 6.81
C GLN A 31 -6.82 -7.69 5.71
N THR A 32 -6.36 -6.46 5.56
CA THR A 32 -6.89 -5.49 4.58
C THR A 32 -5.78 -4.91 3.71
N THR A 33 -6.17 -4.40 2.55
CA THR A 33 -5.26 -3.63 1.67
C THR A 33 -4.67 -2.41 2.37
N GLN A 34 -5.41 -1.78 3.31
CA GLN A 34 -4.88 -0.68 4.10
C GLN A 34 -3.72 -1.12 4.99
N ASP A 35 -3.81 -2.29 5.63
CA ASP A 35 -2.71 -2.82 6.45
C ASP A 35 -1.45 -3.00 5.58
N LEU A 36 -1.59 -3.64 4.42
CA LEU A 36 -0.48 -3.78 3.49
C LEU A 36 0.07 -2.43 3.02
N LEU A 37 -0.81 -1.46 2.71
CA LEU A 37 -0.41 -0.12 2.28
C LEU A 37 0.38 0.60 3.38
N ASN A 38 -0.03 0.48 4.66
CA ASN A 38 0.71 1.03 5.79
C ASN A 38 2.15 0.49 5.85
N LEU A 39 2.32 -0.82 5.65
CA LEU A 39 3.64 -1.44 5.60
C LEU A 39 4.46 -0.96 4.40
N CYS A 40 3.85 -0.88 3.23
CA CYS A 40 4.53 -0.47 1.99
C CYS A 40 4.92 1.01 1.97
N THR A 41 4.29 1.83 2.81
CA THR A 41 4.52 3.29 2.88
C THR A 41 5.13 3.74 4.19
N ALA A 42 5.71 2.82 4.95
CA ALA A 42 6.40 3.12 6.20
C ALA A 42 7.43 4.24 6.01
N SER A 43 7.49 5.17 6.97
CA SER A 43 8.47 6.26 6.95
C SER A 43 9.85 5.77 7.38
N PRO A 44 10.94 6.30 6.80
CA PRO A 44 12.31 5.92 7.19
C PRO A 44 12.63 6.09 8.68
N GLY A 45 11.94 6.99 9.38
CA GLY A 45 12.08 7.19 10.83
C GLY A 45 11.25 6.25 11.69
N ASP A 46 10.42 5.40 11.09
CA ASP A 46 9.62 4.44 11.84
C ASP A 46 10.50 3.31 12.40
N PRO A 47 10.37 2.94 13.70
CA PRO A 47 11.14 1.83 14.28
C PRO A 47 10.97 0.50 13.54
N LEU A 48 9.82 0.29 12.87
CA LEU A 48 9.51 -0.92 12.11
C LEU A 48 9.74 -0.77 10.60
N TYR A 49 10.39 0.31 10.17
CA TYR A 49 10.57 0.63 8.75
C TYR A 49 11.14 -0.52 7.92
N GLN A 50 12.26 -1.11 8.35
CA GLN A 50 12.92 -2.18 7.61
C GLN A 50 12.06 -3.44 7.54
N GLN A 51 11.43 -3.79 8.66
CA GLN A 51 10.52 -4.94 8.75
C GLN A 51 9.31 -4.73 7.85
N ALA A 52 8.70 -3.54 7.89
CA ALA A 52 7.53 -3.19 7.11
C ALA A 52 7.79 -3.27 5.60
N LEU A 53 8.87 -2.66 5.12
CA LEU A 53 9.22 -2.72 3.70
C LEU A 53 9.58 -4.13 3.24
N SER A 54 10.34 -4.87 4.05
CA SER A 54 10.70 -6.26 3.74
C SER A 54 9.46 -7.15 3.66
N PHE A 55 8.53 -6.96 4.59
CA PHE A 55 7.26 -7.69 4.59
C PHE A 55 6.40 -7.33 3.38
N CYS A 56 6.22 -6.03 3.09
CA CYS A 56 5.49 -5.55 1.91
C CYS A 56 6.01 -6.20 0.62
N HIS A 57 7.32 -6.14 0.39
CA HIS A 57 7.92 -6.73 -0.79
C HIS A 57 7.76 -8.26 -0.84
N GLY A 58 7.97 -8.93 0.30
CA GLY A 58 7.81 -10.38 0.41
C GLY A 58 6.37 -10.83 0.16
N TYR A 59 5.40 -10.08 0.68
CA TYR A 59 3.98 -10.37 0.52
C TYR A 59 3.55 -10.30 -0.96
N LEU A 60 3.79 -9.17 -1.60
CA LEU A 60 3.40 -8.96 -3.00
C LEU A 60 4.11 -9.94 -3.96
N VAL A 61 5.40 -10.13 -3.77
CA VAL A 61 6.15 -11.10 -4.58
C VAL A 61 5.69 -12.53 -4.31
N GLY A 62 5.42 -12.87 -3.06
CA GLY A 62 4.95 -14.21 -2.68
C GLY A 62 3.58 -14.54 -3.28
N ALA A 63 2.64 -13.60 -3.24
CA ALA A 63 1.33 -13.77 -3.85
C ALA A 63 1.43 -13.99 -5.37
N TYR A 64 2.24 -13.17 -6.05
CA TYR A 64 2.47 -13.34 -7.48
C TYR A 64 3.16 -14.68 -7.81
N LYS A 65 4.18 -15.09 -7.04
CA LYS A 65 4.87 -16.38 -7.23
C LYS A 65 3.97 -17.58 -6.98
N TYR A 66 3.07 -17.48 -6.01
CA TYR A 66 2.06 -18.52 -5.83
C TYR A 66 1.12 -18.61 -7.04
N TYR A 67 0.66 -17.47 -7.55
CA TYR A 67 -0.14 -17.43 -8.76
C TYR A 67 0.59 -18.09 -9.96
N GLU A 68 1.86 -17.75 -10.20
CA GLU A 68 2.67 -18.38 -11.27
C GLU A 68 2.71 -19.92 -11.12
N ALA A 69 2.95 -20.40 -9.90
CA ALA A 69 3.01 -21.83 -9.62
C ALA A 69 1.66 -22.52 -9.85
N ALA A 70 0.58 -21.90 -9.37
CA ALA A 70 -0.77 -22.45 -9.51
C ALA A 70 -1.28 -22.45 -10.97
N HIS A 71 -0.73 -21.58 -11.82
CA HIS A 71 -1.12 -21.43 -13.24
C HIS A 71 0.00 -21.81 -14.21
N SER A 72 0.89 -22.72 -13.80
CA SER A 72 2.02 -23.17 -14.63
C SER A 72 1.65 -24.18 -15.72
N GLY A 73 0.46 -24.76 -15.66
CA GLY A 73 -0.02 -25.76 -16.64
C GLY A 73 -0.19 -25.17 -18.05
N PRO A 74 0.00 -25.98 -19.11
CA PRO A 74 -0.07 -25.52 -20.50
C PRO A 74 -1.44 -24.96 -20.90
N ASN A 75 -2.51 -25.37 -20.23
CA ASN A 75 -3.89 -24.93 -20.48
C ASN A 75 -4.44 -24.03 -19.36
N SER A 76 -3.58 -23.60 -18.42
CA SER A 76 -4.02 -22.73 -17.33
C SER A 76 -4.27 -21.31 -17.85
N PRO A 77 -5.44 -20.72 -17.55
CA PRO A 77 -5.71 -19.35 -17.95
C PRO A 77 -4.73 -18.39 -17.28
N LYS A 78 -4.13 -17.52 -18.07
CA LYS A 78 -3.25 -16.46 -17.55
C LYS A 78 -4.05 -15.19 -17.31
N LEU A 79 -3.94 -14.64 -16.12
CA LEU A 79 -4.59 -13.38 -15.74
C LEU A 79 -3.69 -12.18 -15.99
N VAL A 80 -2.37 -12.38 -15.90
CA VAL A 80 -1.36 -11.31 -16.00
C VAL A 80 -0.34 -11.68 -17.08
N CYS A 81 -0.11 -10.76 -18.02
CA CYS A 81 0.83 -10.93 -19.13
C CYS A 81 1.78 -9.73 -19.19
N PHE A 82 2.91 -9.83 -18.51
CA PHE A 82 3.91 -8.78 -18.54
C PHE A 82 4.47 -8.53 -19.94
N SER A 83 4.88 -7.28 -20.18
CA SER A 83 5.65 -6.90 -21.37
C SER A 83 7.00 -7.63 -21.44
N ASN A 84 7.61 -7.63 -22.61
CA ASN A 84 8.98 -8.14 -22.77
C ASN A 84 9.91 -6.96 -23.16
N PRO A 85 10.87 -6.57 -22.32
CA PRO A 85 11.20 -7.14 -21.01
C PRO A 85 10.13 -6.84 -19.93
N PRO A 86 10.00 -7.67 -18.90
CA PRO A 86 9.08 -7.42 -17.81
C PRO A 86 9.57 -6.24 -16.96
N PRO A 87 8.65 -5.55 -16.25
CA PRO A 87 9.05 -4.50 -15.32
C PRO A 87 9.90 -5.07 -14.17
N SER A 88 10.77 -4.24 -13.60
CA SER A 88 11.47 -4.64 -12.38
C SER A 88 10.48 -4.80 -11.23
N ARG A 89 10.83 -5.68 -10.28
CA ARG A 89 10.03 -5.89 -9.06
C ARG A 89 9.75 -4.59 -8.33
N SER A 90 10.78 -3.77 -8.11
CA SER A 90 10.65 -2.49 -7.42
C SER A 90 9.72 -1.52 -8.14
N ASN A 91 9.79 -1.48 -9.47
CA ASN A 91 8.89 -0.63 -10.26
C ASN A 91 7.43 -1.12 -10.15
N SER A 92 7.19 -2.41 -10.24
CA SER A 92 5.83 -2.96 -10.11
C SER A 92 5.22 -2.66 -8.75
N ILE A 93 6.01 -2.78 -7.68
CA ILE A 93 5.57 -2.46 -6.30
C ILE A 93 5.29 -0.95 -6.17
N ALA A 94 6.17 -0.09 -6.66
CA ALA A 94 5.96 1.36 -6.63
C ALA A 94 4.68 1.75 -7.40
N MET A 95 4.44 1.17 -8.56
CA MET A 95 3.22 1.39 -9.34
C MET A 95 1.96 0.90 -8.61
N PHE A 96 2.04 -0.26 -7.94
CA PHE A 96 0.94 -0.77 -7.11
C PHE A 96 0.60 0.22 -5.98
N ILE A 97 1.61 0.70 -5.25
CA ILE A 97 1.41 1.65 -4.15
C ILE A 97 0.70 2.91 -4.63
N GLU A 98 1.15 3.52 -5.72
CA GLU A 98 0.51 4.71 -6.27
C GLU A 98 -0.91 4.42 -6.79
N TRP A 99 -1.11 3.27 -7.42
CA TRP A 99 -2.41 2.85 -7.92
C TRP A 99 -3.43 2.67 -6.79
N VAL A 100 -3.03 2.01 -5.69
CA VAL A 100 -3.92 1.73 -4.55
C VAL A 100 -4.19 2.97 -3.69
N LYS A 101 -3.22 3.87 -3.53
CA LYS A 101 -3.42 5.16 -2.85
C LYS A 101 -4.55 5.97 -3.48
N ALA A 102 -4.65 5.95 -4.80
CA ALA A 102 -5.68 6.67 -5.54
C ALA A 102 -7.06 5.98 -5.51
N ARG A 103 -7.18 4.81 -4.88
CA ARG A 103 -8.39 3.97 -4.90
C ARG A 103 -8.82 3.53 -3.50
N PRO A 104 -9.26 4.45 -2.64
CA PRO A 104 -9.64 4.13 -1.26
C PRO A 104 -10.80 3.12 -1.16
N GLN A 105 -11.59 2.94 -2.21
CA GLN A 105 -12.64 1.92 -2.27
C GLN A 105 -12.12 0.50 -2.12
N PHE A 106 -10.84 0.24 -2.37
CA PHE A 106 -10.22 -1.09 -2.23
C PHE A 106 -9.50 -1.31 -0.89
N TRP A 107 -9.39 -0.27 -0.06
CA TRP A 107 -8.57 -0.35 1.16
C TRP A 107 -9.06 -1.37 2.19
N ASN A 108 -10.37 -1.67 2.20
CA ASN A 108 -10.94 -2.68 3.08
C ASN A 108 -11.03 -4.08 2.45
N GLU A 109 -10.60 -4.23 1.20
CA GLU A 109 -10.57 -5.53 0.52
C GLU A 109 -9.34 -6.37 0.91
N PRO A 110 -9.39 -7.70 0.73
CA PRO A 110 -8.23 -8.56 0.90
C PRO A 110 -7.07 -8.11 -0.02
N PRO A 111 -5.84 -8.01 0.52
CA PRO A 111 -4.73 -7.42 -0.25
C PRO A 111 -4.38 -8.16 -1.53
N VAL A 112 -4.47 -9.50 -1.54
CA VAL A 112 -4.20 -10.31 -2.75
C VAL A 112 -5.20 -9.99 -3.86
N GLU A 113 -6.48 -9.80 -3.52
CA GLU A 113 -7.49 -9.42 -4.53
C GLU A 113 -7.17 -8.05 -5.14
N THR A 114 -6.81 -7.08 -4.30
CA THR A 114 -6.43 -5.74 -4.75
C THR A 114 -5.17 -5.77 -5.61
N GLU A 115 -4.16 -6.56 -5.22
CA GLU A 115 -2.94 -6.76 -6.01
C GLU A 115 -3.27 -7.29 -7.41
N PHE A 116 -4.09 -8.34 -7.50
CA PHE A 116 -4.44 -8.92 -8.80
C PHE A 116 -5.36 -8.03 -9.64
N ARG A 117 -6.22 -7.20 -9.03
CA ARG A 117 -6.94 -6.14 -9.77
C ARG A 117 -5.97 -5.19 -10.46
N PHE A 118 -4.95 -4.72 -9.73
CA PHE A 118 -3.90 -3.87 -10.28
C PHE A 118 -3.12 -4.57 -11.40
N LEU A 119 -2.65 -5.79 -11.16
CA LEU A 119 -1.85 -6.54 -12.13
C LEU A 119 -2.61 -6.80 -13.43
N MET A 120 -3.89 -7.20 -13.33
CA MET A 120 -4.76 -7.44 -14.50
C MET A 120 -5.11 -6.16 -15.26
N GLU A 121 -5.27 -5.02 -14.55
CA GLU A 121 -5.50 -3.72 -15.20
C GLU A 121 -4.25 -3.24 -15.93
N LYS A 122 -3.08 -3.44 -15.32
CA LYS A 122 -1.83 -2.91 -15.84
C LYS A 122 -1.21 -3.76 -16.94
N TRP A 123 -1.32 -5.07 -16.81
CA TRP A 123 -0.77 -6.06 -17.74
C TRP A 123 -1.81 -7.11 -18.10
N PRO A 124 -2.89 -6.72 -18.78
CA PRO A 124 -3.93 -7.66 -19.18
C PRO A 124 -3.37 -8.67 -20.19
N CYS A 125 -3.83 -9.91 -20.08
CA CYS A 125 -3.66 -10.87 -21.18
C CYS A 125 -4.72 -10.56 -22.23
N ASN A 126 -4.30 -10.28 -23.45
CA ASN A 126 -5.25 -10.19 -24.55
C ASN A 126 -5.87 -11.59 -24.80
N PRO A 127 -7.18 -11.65 -25.02
CA PRO A 127 -7.85 -12.90 -25.36
C PRO A 127 -7.39 -13.47 -26.69
#